data_a46ae6bbc2491a84dc55fc34ba371b6f
#
_entry.id   a46ae6bbc2491a84dc55fc34ba371b6f
#
_cell.length_a   1.000
_cell.length_b   1.000
_cell.length_c   1.000
_cell.angle_alpha   90.00
_cell.angle_beta   90.00
_cell.angle_gamma   90.00
#
_symmetry.space_group_name_H-M   'P 1'
#
loop_
_entity.id
_entity.type
_entity.pdbx_description
1 polymer ?
#
loop_
_entity_poly.entity_id
_entity_poly.type
_entity_poly.pdbx_seq_one_letter_code
_entity_poly.pdbx_strand_id
1 'polypeptide(L)'
;SPRLRQAIASYLREYRGMEVPAERIVIAAGSQTLYQLIVQLLGRERTFATECPGYPLLGRIYGAQNVHCASIPLSAGGIDIAALRESGASVAHVMPAHQFPTGIVMSAACRRDLLNWSRTDAARAFSAAGPRGRFIVEDDYDAEFRMSGRPIAPLSSVDVAGRVIYLNSFTKSLGAAFRIAYMALPEELAAQFELNLGFYSNTVSPLEQLALARFIEQGHYERHVNRLRTHAKQLQDGLVRRVRESSLAEEVAFEGLDRG
;
A
#
# COMPACT_ATOMS: atom_id res chain seq x y z
N SER A 1 -2.95 19.87 -1.89
CA SER A 1 -3.47 20.68 -3.03
C SER A 1 -4.63 19.93 -3.70
N PRO A 2 -5.77 20.57 -3.96
CA PRO A 2 -6.89 19.95 -4.67
C PRO A 2 -6.49 19.42 -6.05
N ARG A 3 -5.62 20.14 -6.76
CA ARG A 3 -5.16 19.74 -8.10
C ARG A 3 -4.38 18.43 -8.08
N LEU A 4 -3.47 18.23 -7.11
CA LEU A 4 -2.73 16.96 -7.03
C LEU A 4 -3.66 15.81 -6.65
N ARG A 5 -4.61 16.01 -5.74
CA ARG A 5 -5.62 15.00 -5.41
C ARG A 5 -6.43 14.59 -6.64
N GLN A 6 -6.83 15.56 -7.47
CA GLN A 6 -7.56 15.28 -8.71
C GLN A 6 -6.68 14.52 -9.73
N ALA A 7 -5.40 14.90 -9.89
CA ALA A 7 -4.47 14.20 -10.77
C ALA A 7 -4.26 12.75 -10.31
N ILE A 8 -4.11 12.51 -9.00
CA ILE A 8 -3.99 11.16 -8.43
C ILE A 8 -5.30 10.37 -8.65
N ALA A 9 -6.47 10.97 -8.42
CA ALA A 9 -7.76 10.30 -8.65
C ALA A 9 -7.92 9.84 -10.10
N SER A 10 -7.54 10.70 -11.07
CA SER A 10 -7.55 10.35 -12.49
C SER A 10 -6.56 9.23 -12.81
N TYR A 11 -5.35 9.27 -12.25
CA TYR A 11 -4.34 8.23 -12.39
C TYR A 11 -4.83 6.88 -11.83
N LEU A 12 -5.42 6.87 -10.63
CA LEU A 12 -5.98 5.65 -10.02
C LEU A 12 -7.07 5.02 -10.86
N ARG A 13 -7.97 5.84 -11.43
CA ARG A 13 -9.03 5.36 -12.31
C ARG A 13 -8.45 4.73 -13.58
N GLU A 14 -7.51 5.41 -14.23
CA GLU A 14 -6.97 4.98 -15.53
C GLU A 14 -6.05 3.77 -15.42
N TYR A 15 -5.17 3.75 -14.41
CA TYR A 15 -4.10 2.75 -14.32
C TYR A 15 -4.31 1.68 -13.23
N ARG A 16 -5.21 1.93 -12.27
CA ARG A 16 -5.47 0.98 -11.17
C ARG A 16 -6.92 0.49 -11.12
N GLY A 17 -7.82 1.02 -11.96
CA GLY A 17 -9.24 0.66 -11.96
C GLY A 17 -9.96 1.04 -10.67
N MET A 18 -9.50 2.11 -10.00
CA MET A 18 -10.06 2.58 -8.74
C MET A 18 -10.82 3.89 -8.95
N GLU A 19 -12.11 3.89 -8.70
CA GLU A 19 -12.95 5.10 -8.68
C GLU A 19 -12.90 5.74 -7.29
N VAL A 20 -11.98 6.70 -7.11
CA VAL A 20 -11.77 7.38 -5.83
C VAL A 20 -12.00 8.88 -6.01
N PRO A 21 -12.99 9.48 -5.35
CA PRO A 21 -13.15 10.93 -5.29
C PRO A 21 -11.90 11.63 -4.72
N ALA A 22 -11.53 12.78 -5.31
CA ALA A 22 -10.30 13.49 -4.93
C ALA A 22 -10.26 13.93 -3.46
N GLU A 23 -11.43 14.22 -2.89
CA GLU A 23 -11.61 14.59 -1.48
C GLU A 23 -11.29 13.46 -0.49
N ARG A 24 -11.31 12.20 -0.96
CA ARG A 24 -10.95 11.03 -0.18
C ARG A 24 -9.45 10.69 -0.23
N ILE A 25 -8.66 11.49 -0.94
CA ILE A 25 -7.21 11.32 -1.07
C ILE A 25 -6.48 12.23 -0.08
N VAL A 26 -5.70 11.63 0.81
CA VAL A 26 -4.82 12.32 1.75
C VAL A 26 -3.38 12.21 1.26
N ILE A 27 -2.67 13.34 1.18
CA ILE A 27 -1.29 13.42 0.72
C ILE A 27 -0.39 13.76 1.91
N ALA A 28 0.77 13.10 2.01
CA ALA A 28 1.74 13.36 3.07
C ALA A 28 3.20 13.17 2.61
N ALA A 29 4.15 13.65 3.41
CA ALA A 29 5.59 13.54 3.15
C ALA A 29 6.11 12.12 3.44
N GLY A 30 5.76 11.18 2.54
CA GLY A 30 6.13 9.78 2.60
C GLY A 30 5.15 8.91 3.40
N SER A 31 5.23 7.59 3.17
CA SER A 31 4.31 6.60 3.74
C SER A 31 4.33 6.54 5.27
N GLN A 32 5.47 6.79 5.91
CA GLN A 32 5.58 6.75 7.37
C GLN A 32 4.68 7.79 8.05
N THR A 33 4.53 8.98 7.47
CA THR A 33 3.58 9.98 7.95
C THR A 33 2.13 9.48 7.80
N LEU A 34 1.82 8.78 6.71
CA LEU A 34 0.50 8.17 6.52
C LEU A 34 0.21 7.08 7.55
N TYR A 35 1.19 6.24 7.90
CA TYR A 35 1.02 5.22 8.95
C TYR A 35 0.67 5.85 10.30
N GLN A 36 1.31 6.98 10.65
CA GLN A 36 1.00 7.72 11.87
C GLN A 36 -0.43 8.31 11.84
N LEU A 37 -0.84 8.87 10.70
CA LEU A 37 -2.20 9.39 10.52
C LEU A 37 -3.25 8.29 10.59
N ILE A 38 -2.95 7.08 10.07
CA ILE A 38 -3.84 5.92 10.18
C ILE A 38 -4.04 5.51 11.64
N VAL A 39 -2.97 5.49 12.45
CA VAL A 39 -3.08 5.20 13.89
C VAL A 39 -3.96 6.24 14.59
N GLN A 40 -3.79 7.52 14.27
CA GLN A 40 -4.61 8.59 14.86
C GLN A 40 -6.08 8.49 14.42
N LEU A 41 -6.32 8.11 13.17
CA LEU A 41 -7.67 7.97 12.61
C LEU A 41 -8.39 6.74 13.20
N LEU A 42 -7.71 5.60 13.28
CA LEU A 42 -8.33 4.34 13.69
C LEU A 42 -8.36 4.13 15.21
N GLY A 43 -7.45 4.76 15.95
CA GLY A 43 -7.31 4.62 17.39
C GLY A 43 -6.13 3.74 17.81
N ARG A 44 -5.45 4.13 18.91
CA ARG A 44 -4.25 3.47 19.42
C ARG A 44 -4.51 2.21 20.22
N GLU A 45 -5.71 2.02 20.71
CA GLU A 45 -6.17 0.87 21.48
C GLU A 45 -6.39 -0.39 20.61
N ARG A 46 -6.26 -0.24 19.30
CA ARG A 46 -6.39 -1.35 18.33
C ARG A 46 -5.11 -2.17 18.27
N THR A 47 -5.27 -3.47 18.09
CA THR A 47 -4.17 -4.33 17.66
C THR A 47 -4.04 -4.27 16.14
N PHE A 48 -2.84 -3.92 15.69
CA PHE A 48 -2.47 -3.95 14.27
C PHE A 48 -1.74 -5.26 13.98
N ALA A 49 -2.03 -5.89 12.86
CA ALA A 49 -1.32 -7.04 12.36
C ALA A 49 -0.41 -6.64 11.20
N THR A 50 0.81 -7.18 11.17
CA THR A 50 1.76 -7.02 10.06
C THR A 50 2.25 -8.38 9.60
N GLU A 51 2.62 -8.50 8.34
CA GLU A 51 3.19 -9.70 7.75
C GLU A 51 4.57 -10.04 8.35
N CYS A 52 4.85 -11.34 8.56
CA CYS A 52 6.13 -11.84 9.06
C CYS A 52 6.60 -13.06 8.22
N PRO A 53 7.76 -12.98 7.51
CA PRO A 53 8.61 -11.79 7.40
C PRO A 53 7.91 -10.64 6.69
N GLY A 54 8.30 -9.40 7.02
CA GLY A 54 7.68 -8.19 6.47
C GLY A 54 8.59 -6.98 6.55
N TYR A 55 8.07 -5.80 6.20
CA TYR A 55 8.84 -4.57 6.27
C TYR A 55 9.21 -4.23 7.73
N PRO A 56 10.53 -4.27 8.10
CA PRO A 56 10.93 -4.26 9.51
C PRO A 56 10.56 -2.99 10.27
N LEU A 57 10.35 -1.87 9.57
CA LEU A 57 10.03 -0.61 10.21
C LEU A 57 8.56 -0.48 10.60
N LEU A 58 7.64 -1.28 10.03
CA LEU A 58 6.21 -1.19 10.35
C LEU A 58 5.95 -1.39 11.84
N GLY A 59 6.42 -2.50 12.40
CA GLY A 59 6.23 -2.78 13.83
C GLY A 59 6.87 -1.72 14.72
N ARG A 60 8.02 -1.16 14.32
CA ARG A 60 8.69 -0.07 15.06
C ARG A 60 7.91 1.23 15.00
N ILE A 61 7.36 1.58 13.82
CA ILE A 61 6.57 2.82 13.63
C ILE A 61 5.28 2.73 14.45
N TYR A 62 4.57 1.60 14.38
CA TYR A 62 3.36 1.38 15.15
C TYR A 62 3.64 1.32 16.66
N GLY A 63 4.69 0.63 17.07
CA GLY A 63 5.11 0.59 18.47
C GLY A 63 5.48 1.98 19.03
N ALA A 64 6.13 2.84 18.23
CA ALA A 64 6.42 4.22 18.60
C ALA A 64 5.15 5.09 18.76
N GLN A 65 4.01 4.65 18.25
CA GLN A 65 2.70 5.26 18.46
C GLN A 65 1.91 4.61 19.62
N ASN A 66 2.55 3.75 20.41
CA ASN A 66 1.92 2.95 21.48
C ASN A 66 0.80 2.02 20.99
N VAL A 67 0.95 1.49 19.78
CA VAL A 67 0.03 0.51 19.20
C VAL A 67 0.58 -0.90 19.38
N HIS A 68 -0.24 -1.82 19.86
CA HIS A 68 0.11 -3.23 19.89
C HIS A 68 0.15 -3.79 18.46
N CYS A 69 1.26 -4.45 18.10
CA CYS A 69 1.47 -4.98 16.76
C CYS A 69 1.70 -6.49 16.81
N ALA A 70 0.78 -7.26 16.22
CA ALA A 70 0.90 -8.71 16.07
C ALA A 70 1.61 -9.06 14.76
N SER A 71 2.63 -9.90 14.83
CA SER A 71 3.33 -10.44 13.66
C SER A 71 2.60 -11.69 13.17
N ILE A 72 2.10 -11.67 11.94
CA ILE A 72 1.33 -12.77 11.35
C ILE A 72 2.18 -13.48 10.31
N PRO A 73 2.36 -14.81 10.41
CA PRO A 73 3.14 -15.57 9.46
C PRO A 73 2.54 -15.51 8.05
N LEU A 74 3.40 -15.75 7.05
CA LEU A 74 2.98 -15.91 5.66
C LEU A 74 2.74 -17.38 5.35
N SER A 75 1.73 -17.63 4.54
CA SER A 75 1.51 -18.88 3.81
C SER A 75 1.98 -18.72 2.36
N ALA A 76 1.94 -19.80 1.57
CA ALA A 76 2.27 -19.74 0.15
C ALA A 76 1.38 -18.78 -0.65
N GLY A 77 0.19 -18.44 -0.16
CA GLY A 77 -0.77 -17.56 -0.80
C GLY A 77 -0.83 -16.13 -0.26
N GLY A 78 0.01 -15.76 0.70
CA GLY A 78 0.00 -14.47 1.39
C GLY A 78 -0.12 -14.61 2.90
N ILE A 79 -0.65 -13.59 3.59
CA ILE A 79 -0.84 -13.61 5.05
C ILE A 79 -1.69 -14.79 5.51
N ASP A 80 -1.31 -15.44 6.62
CA ASP A 80 -2.11 -16.53 7.22
C ASP A 80 -3.37 -15.97 7.87
N ILE A 81 -4.52 -16.26 7.26
CA ILE A 81 -5.83 -15.76 7.70
C ILE A 81 -6.28 -16.40 9.03
N ALA A 82 -5.87 -17.66 9.32
CA ALA A 82 -6.21 -18.31 10.58
C ALA A 82 -5.46 -17.63 11.73
N ALA A 83 -4.13 -17.46 11.60
CA ALA A 83 -3.32 -16.75 12.57
C ALA A 83 -3.78 -15.28 12.73
N LEU A 84 -4.20 -14.62 11.65
CA LEU A 84 -4.76 -13.26 11.70
C LEU A 84 -6.05 -13.21 12.54
N ARG A 85 -6.93 -14.21 12.43
CA ARG A 85 -8.16 -14.29 13.25
C ARG A 85 -7.84 -14.50 14.74
N GLU A 86 -6.88 -15.35 15.03
CA GLU A 86 -6.47 -15.69 16.40
C GLU A 86 -5.71 -14.54 17.10
N SER A 87 -5.06 -13.68 16.34
CA SER A 87 -4.25 -12.56 16.88
C SER A 87 -5.05 -11.49 17.61
N GLY A 88 -6.38 -11.47 17.46
CA GLY A 88 -7.23 -10.40 17.98
C GLY A 88 -7.07 -9.05 17.26
N ALA A 89 -6.30 -9.00 16.16
CA ALA A 89 -6.10 -7.79 15.40
C ALA A 89 -7.40 -7.26 14.79
N SER A 90 -7.53 -5.95 14.76
CA SER A 90 -8.63 -5.25 14.07
C SER A 90 -8.17 -4.40 12.89
N VAL A 91 -6.85 -4.30 12.66
CA VAL A 91 -6.25 -3.68 11.49
C VAL A 91 -5.18 -4.60 10.93
N ALA A 92 -5.23 -4.94 9.65
CA ALA A 92 -4.21 -5.73 8.97
C ALA A 92 -3.48 -4.85 7.95
N HIS A 93 -2.17 -4.66 8.13
CA HIS A 93 -1.31 -3.97 7.16
C HIS A 93 -0.61 -5.00 6.31
N VAL A 94 -0.91 -5.01 5.02
CA VAL A 94 -0.47 -6.03 4.05
C VAL A 94 0.03 -5.40 2.76
N MET A 95 0.87 -6.16 2.03
CA MET A 95 1.42 -5.81 0.71
C MET A 95 0.97 -6.84 -0.33
N PRO A 96 -0.30 -6.79 -0.80
CA PRO A 96 -0.90 -7.89 -1.56
C PRO A 96 -0.38 -8.05 -2.99
N ALA A 97 0.11 -6.97 -3.60
CA ALA A 97 0.60 -6.99 -4.97
C ALA A 97 2.03 -7.52 -5.08
N HIS A 98 2.86 -7.22 -4.07
CA HIS A 98 4.26 -7.61 -4.02
C HIS A 98 4.75 -7.56 -2.57
N GLN A 99 4.65 -8.69 -1.87
CA GLN A 99 5.00 -8.77 -0.46
C GLN A 99 6.52 -8.54 -0.24
N PHE A 100 6.87 -7.65 0.65
CA PHE A 100 8.26 -7.42 1.03
C PHE A 100 8.62 -8.24 2.29
N PRO A 101 9.72 -9.02 2.31
CA PRO A 101 10.76 -9.12 1.28
C PRO A 101 10.61 -10.33 0.35
N THR A 102 9.55 -11.12 0.46
CA THR A 102 9.44 -12.44 -0.20
C THR A 102 9.05 -12.39 -1.67
N GLY A 103 8.52 -11.26 -2.15
CA GLY A 103 7.99 -11.15 -3.51
C GLY A 103 6.69 -11.95 -3.73
N ILE A 104 6.09 -12.53 -2.68
CA ILE A 104 4.81 -13.26 -2.80
C ILE A 104 3.73 -12.31 -3.30
N VAL A 105 3.02 -12.72 -4.34
CA VAL A 105 1.76 -12.09 -4.76
C VAL A 105 0.62 -12.78 -4.05
N MET A 106 -0.18 -12.03 -3.31
CA MET A 106 -1.31 -12.58 -2.57
C MET A 106 -2.31 -13.25 -3.52
N SER A 107 -2.62 -14.52 -3.26
CA SER A 107 -3.53 -15.31 -4.07
C SER A 107 -4.97 -14.78 -4.04
N ALA A 108 -5.76 -15.05 -5.07
CA ALA A 108 -7.16 -14.63 -5.12
C ALA A 108 -7.99 -15.20 -3.96
N ALA A 109 -7.67 -16.41 -3.49
CA ALA A 109 -8.32 -17.01 -2.32
C ALA A 109 -7.98 -16.21 -1.05
N CYS A 110 -6.70 -15.93 -0.80
CA CYS A 110 -6.27 -15.16 0.37
C CYS A 110 -6.84 -13.73 0.35
N ARG A 111 -6.88 -13.07 -0.81
CA ARG A 111 -7.52 -11.74 -0.98
C ARG A 111 -8.99 -11.75 -0.59
N ARG A 112 -9.75 -12.73 -1.08
CA ARG A 112 -11.16 -12.92 -0.74
C ARG A 112 -11.33 -13.15 0.76
N ASP A 113 -10.52 -14.02 1.35
CA ASP A 113 -10.62 -14.40 2.76
C ASP A 113 -10.20 -13.25 3.69
N LEU A 114 -9.25 -12.42 3.28
CA LEU A 114 -8.86 -11.19 3.97
C LEU A 114 -9.98 -10.13 3.91
N LEU A 115 -10.62 -9.93 2.76
CA LEU A 115 -11.79 -9.06 2.65
C LEU A 115 -12.96 -9.57 3.48
N ASN A 116 -13.20 -10.89 3.53
CA ASN A 116 -14.21 -11.47 4.41
C ASN A 116 -13.85 -11.27 5.90
N TRP A 117 -12.57 -11.39 6.28
CA TRP A 117 -12.12 -11.10 7.62
C TRP A 117 -12.45 -9.66 8.04
N SER A 118 -12.27 -8.69 7.16
CA SER A 118 -12.58 -7.28 7.48
C SER A 118 -14.08 -7.02 7.67
N ARG A 119 -14.95 -7.85 7.08
CA ARG A 119 -16.42 -7.74 7.18
C ARG A 119 -17.01 -8.45 8.41
N THR A 120 -16.32 -9.48 8.90
CA THR A 120 -16.79 -10.26 10.07
C THR A 120 -16.44 -9.54 11.37
N ASP A 121 -17.29 -9.69 12.40
CA ASP A 121 -17.11 -9.12 13.75
C ASP A 121 -16.96 -7.56 13.78
N ALA A 122 -17.52 -6.86 12.81
CA ALA A 122 -17.54 -5.39 12.79
C ALA A 122 -18.10 -4.76 14.08
N ALA A 123 -19.00 -5.47 14.78
CA ALA A 123 -19.58 -5.02 16.02
C ALA A 123 -18.66 -5.16 17.24
N ARG A 124 -17.69 -6.10 17.19
CA ARG A 124 -16.77 -6.39 18.31
C ARG A 124 -15.45 -5.63 18.22
N ALA A 125 -15.02 -5.25 17.03
CA ALA A 125 -13.80 -4.44 16.86
C ALA A 125 -14.10 -2.99 17.25
N PHE A 126 -14.18 -2.75 18.55
CA PHE A 126 -14.57 -1.48 19.13
C PHE A 126 -13.35 -0.58 19.37
N SER A 127 -13.49 0.67 18.96
CA SER A 127 -12.72 1.80 19.49
C SER A 127 -13.67 2.76 20.21
N ALA A 128 -13.34 3.14 21.42
CA ALA A 128 -14.14 4.11 22.17
C ALA A 128 -14.11 5.51 21.50
N ALA A 129 -13.08 5.78 20.70
CA ALA A 129 -12.80 7.08 20.10
C ALA A 129 -12.64 7.06 18.58
N GLY A 130 -12.87 5.92 17.88
CA GLY A 130 -12.64 5.80 16.45
C GLY A 130 -13.67 4.97 15.70
N PRO A 131 -13.47 4.75 14.38
CA PRO A 131 -14.41 4.01 13.53
C PRO A 131 -14.56 2.56 13.98
N ARG A 132 -15.76 2.02 13.85
CA ARG A 132 -16.05 0.63 14.24
C ARG A 132 -15.63 -0.35 13.14
N GLY A 133 -15.25 -1.57 13.54
CA GLY A 133 -14.97 -2.68 12.63
C GLY A 133 -13.50 -2.92 12.38
N ARG A 134 -13.22 -3.89 11.52
CA ARG A 134 -11.88 -4.24 11.07
C ARG A 134 -11.53 -3.49 9.80
N PHE A 135 -10.25 -3.16 9.65
CA PHE A 135 -9.73 -2.46 8.46
C PHE A 135 -8.49 -3.16 7.89
N ILE A 136 -8.31 -3.01 6.60
CA ILE A 136 -7.11 -3.44 5.88
C ILE A 136 -6.39 -2.18 5.43
N VAL A 137 -5.08 -2.12 5.70
CA VAL A 137 -4.16 -1.15 5.11
C VAL A 137 -3.43 -1.87 3.99
N GLU A 138 -3.79 -1.55 2.75
CA GLU A 138 -3.17 -2.09 1.55
C GLU A 138 -2.01 -1.17 1.13
N ASP A 139 -0.77 -1.61 1.35
CA ASP A 139 0.43 -0.88 0.95
C ASP A 139 0.92 -1.38 -0.42
N ASP A 140 0.66 -0.57 -1.43
CA ASP A 140 0.93 -0.89 -2.85
C ASP A 140 2.16 -0.10 -3.34
N TYR A 141 3.26 -0.22 -2.61
CA TYR A 141 4.44 0.63 -2.66
C TYR A 141 5.23 0.60 -3.98
N ASP A 142 5.04 -0.41 -4.81
CA ASP A 142 5.76 -0.62 -6.08
C ASP A 142 4.85 -1.05 -7.24
N ALA A 143 3.57 -0.74 -7.15
CA ALA A 143 2.54 -1.08 -8.15
C ALA A 143 2.92 -0.74 -9.60
N GLU A 144 3.74 0.28 -9.77
CA GLU A 144 4.20 0.77 -11.06
C GLU A 144 5.26 -0.14 -11.71
N PHE A 145 5.94 -1.01 -10.94
CA PHE A 145 7.11 -1.76 -11.40
C PHE A 145 6.83 -3.20 -11.88
N ARG A 146 5.58 -3.58 -12.03
CA ARG A 146 5.29 -4.90 -12.59
C ARG A 146 5.83 -5.03 -14.01
N MET A 147 6.73 -6.00 -14.21
CA MET A 147 7.53 -6.19 -15.44
C MET A 147 6.75 -6.90 -16.54
N SER A 148 5.76 -7.73 -16.20
CA SER A 148 4.98 -8.50 -17.15
C SER A 148 3.54 -8.71 -16.68
N GLY A 149 2.64 -8.97 -17.62
CA GLY A 149 1.23 -9.23 -17.36
C GLY A 149 0.39 -7.98 -17.07
N ARG A 150 -0.90 -8.20 -16.77
CA ARG A 150 -1.82 -7.12 -16.38
C ARG A 150 -1.53 -6.69 -14.92
N PRO A 151 -1.69 -5.39 -14.61
CA PRO A 151 -1.62 -4.93 -13.22
C PRO A 151 -2.56 -5.75 -12.33
N ILE A 152 -2.09 -6.11 -11.13
CA ILE A 152 -2.95 -6.76 -10.15
C ILE A 152 -3.92 -5.71 -9.63
N ALA A 153 -5.21 -6.01 -9.71
CA ALA A 153 -6.23 -5.12 -9.15
C ALA A 153 -6.02 -4.97 -7.64
N PRO A 154 -6.00 -3.76 -7.09
CA PRO A 154 -5.93 -3.56 -5.65
C PRO A 154 -7.10 -4.20 -4.92
N LEU A 155 -6.92 -4.55 -3.64
CA LEU A 155 -8.03 -4.99 -2.76
C LEU A 155 -9.10 -3.91 -2.68
N SER A 156 -8.68 -2.65 -2.57
CA SER A 156 -9.55 -1.48 -2.51
C SER A 156 -10.46 -1.34 -3.73
N SER A 157 -10.05 -1.80 -4.93
CA SER A 157 -10.88 -1.74 -6.14
C SER A 157 -12.07 -2.71 -6.13
N VAL A 158 -12.03 -3.76 -5.30
CA VAL A 158 -13.08 -4.77 -5.15
C VAL A 158 -13.73 -4.77 -3.76
N ASP A 159 -13.35 -3.83 -2.91
CA ASP A 159 -13.90 -3.67 -1.56
C ASP A 159 -15.22 -2.92 -1.58
N VAL A 160 -16.32 -3.65 -1.60
CA VAL A 160 -17.69 -3.09 -1.52
C VAL A 160 -18.09 -2.69 -0.10
N ALA A 161 -17.32 -3.07 0.92
CA ALA A 161 -17.64 -2.81 2.33
C ALA A 161 -16.99 -1.54 2.89
N GLY A 162 -16.11 -0.89 2.13
CA GLY A 162 -15.40 0.30 2.58
C GLY A 162 -14.47 0.04 3.76
N ARG A 163 -13.70 -1.06 3.71
CA ARG A 163 -12.80 -1.48 4.79
C ARG A 163 -11.31 -1.41 4.42
N VAL A 164 -10.99 -1.07 3.17
CA VAL A 164 -9.61 -1.01 2.69
C VAL A 164 -9.14 0.43 2.58
N ILE A 165 -8.08 0.76 3.30
CA ILE A 165 -7.29 1.99 3.15
C ILE A 165 -6.18 1.66 2.15
N TYR A 166 -6.20 2.28 0.98
CA TYR A 166 -5.16 2.09 -0.03
C TYR A 166 -4.03 3.10 0.16
N LEU A 167 -2.80 2.62 0.11
CA LEU A 167 -1.57 3.42 0.21
C LEU A 167 -0.70 3.23 -1.03
N ASN A 168 -0.09 4.33 -1.48
CA ASN A 168 0.99 4.28 -2.45
C ASN A 168 1.95 5.47 -2.25
N SER A 169 3.14 5.38 -2.83
CA SER A 169 4.13 6.45 -2.77
C SER A 169 4.86 6.65 -4.09
N PHE A 170 5.20 7.89 -4.40
CA PHE A 170 6.02 8.23 -5.56
C PHE A 170 7.52 8.02 -5.33
N THR A 171 7.92 7.57 -4.14
CA THR A 171 9.33 7.40 -3.76
C THR A 171 10.07 6.39 -4.66
N LYS A 172 9.41 5.29 -5.04
CA LYS A 172 10.02 4.26 -5.90
C LYS A 172 10.15 4.72 -7.34
N SER A 173 9.18 5.46 -7.84
CA SER A 173 9.14 5.93 -9.23
C SER A 173 9.91 7.23 -9.46
N LEU A 174 9.96 8.15 -8.48
CA LEU A 174 10.60 9.46 -8.64
C LEU A 174 11.91 9.62 -7.83
N GLY A 175 12.31 8.57 -7.10
CA GLY A 175 13.51 8.57 -6.27
C GLY A 175 13.28 9.01 -4.83
N ALA A 176 14.21 8.66 -3.95
CA ALA A 176 14.09 8.82 -2.50
C ALA A 176 14.01 10.28 -2.02
N ALA A 177 14.50 11.21 -2.82
CA ALA A 177 14.40 12.66 -2.53
C ALA A 177 12.96 13.18 -2.69
N PHE A 178 12.14 12.53 -3.52
CA PHE A 178 10.74 12.91 -3.76
C PHE A 178 9.84 12.25 -2.72
N ARG A 179 9.58 12.96 -1.64
CA ARG A 179 8.91 12.44 -0.45
C ARG A 179 7.40 12.64 -0.48
N ILE A 180 6.73 12.20 -1.54
CA ILE A 180 5.27 12.28 -1.65
C ILE A 180 4.67 10.88 -1.62
N ALA A 181 3.74 10.68 -0.70
CA ALA A 181 2.89 9.49 -0.62
C ALA A 181 1.44 9.93 -0.46
N TYR A 182 0.52 9.03 -0.75
CA TYR A 182 -0.91 9.27 -0.58
C TYR A 182 -1.63 8.03 -0.06
N MET A 183 -2.77 8.27 0.57
CA MET A 183 -3.75 7.24 0.88
C MET A 183 -5.12 7.61 0.33
N ALA A 184 -5.83 6.62 -0.17
CA ALA A 184 -7.23 6.71 -0.53
C ALA A 184 -8.07 6.07 0.58
N LEU A 185 -8.93 6.86 1.19
CA LEU A 185 -9.76 6.46 2.32
C LEU A 185 -11.14 5.98 1.86
N PRO A 186 -11.71 4.94 2.49
CA PRO A 186 -13.14 4.70 2.44
C PRO A 186 -13.95 5.94 2.84
N GLU A 187 -15.17 6.06 2.35
CA GLU A 187 -15.99 7.27 2.54
C GLU A 187 -16.19 7.61 4.03
N GLU A 188 -16.55 6.64 4.85
CA GLU A 188 -16.72 6.82 6.30
C GLU A 188 -15.41 7.34 6.96
N LEU A 189 -14.27 6.76 6.58
CA LEU A 189 -12.97 7.18 7.13
C LEU A 189 -12.53 8.54 6.62
N ALA A 190 -12.87 8.91 5.38
CA ALA A 190 -12.56 10.22 4.84
C ALA A 190 -13.33 11.33 5.59
N ALA A 191 -14.60 11.10 5.88
CA ALA A 191 -15.41 12.04 6.69
C ALA A 191 -14.86 12.20 8.12
N GLN A 192 -14.45 11.08 8.75
CA GLN A 192 -13.83 11.11 10.08
C GLN A 192 -12.43 11.75 10.06
N PHE A 193 -11.67 11.53 9.00
CA PHE A 193 -10.37 12.18 8.84
C PHE A 193 -10.52 13.70 8.77
N GLU A 194 -11.44 14.21 7.96
CA GLU A 194 -11.68 15.64 7.85
C GLU A 194 -12.13 16.25 9.18
N LEU A 195 -13.02 15.58 9.90
CA LEU A 195 -13.52 16.03 11.18
C LEU A 195 -12.43 16.06 12.28
N ASN A 196 -11.63 15.00 12.37
CA ASN A 196 -10.74 14.77 13.51
C ASN A 196 -9.29 15.17 13.23
N LEU A 197 -8.85 15.18 11.96
CA LEU A 197 -7.44 15.40 11.56
C LEU A 197 -7.29 16.44 10.45
N GLY A 198 -8.40 16.98 9.90
CA GLY A 198 -8.39 17.99 8.83
C GLY A 198 -7.70 19.30 9.20
N PHE A 199 -7.51 19.57 10.49
CA PHE A 199 -6.79 20.75 10.97
C PHE A 199 -5.27 20.68 10.77
N TYR A 200 -4.69 19.49 10.48
CA TYR A 200 -3.27 19.39 10.21
C TYR A 200 -2.88 20.07 8.89
N SER A 201 -1.84 20.89 8.95
CA SER A 201 -1.22 21.41 7.74
C SER A 201 -0.59 20.27 6.93
N ASN A 202 -0.72 20.35 5.59
CA ASN A 202 -0.10 19.35 4.73
C ASN A 202 1.45 19.43 4.81
N THR A 203 2.09 18.29 4.99
CA THR A 203 3.54 18.19 5.18
C THR A 203 4.34 18.30 3.86
N VAL A 204 3.65 18.26 2.70
CA VAL A 204 4.28 18.38 1.38
C VAL A 204 4.16 19.81 0.87
N SER A 205 5.27 20.37 0.39
CA SER A 205 5.32 21.72 -0.18
C SER A 205 4.27 21.92 -1.28
N PRO A 206 3.52 23.02 -1.29
CA PRO A 206 2.58 23.34 -2.37
C PRO A 206 3.23 23.36 -3.76
N LEU A 207 4.50 23.78 -3.85
CA LEU A 207 5.26 23.79 -5.10
C LEU A 207 5.50 22.37 -5.63
N GLU A 208 5.93 21.45 -4.76
CA GLU A 208 6.13 20.04 -5.14
C GLU A 208 4.81 19.38 -5.54
N GLN A 209 3.74 19.66 -4.82
CA GLN A 209 2.41 19.16 -5.16
C GLN A 209 1.95 19.66 -6.53
N LEU A 210 2.19 20.92 -6.84
CA LEU A 210 1.82 21.50 -8.15
C LEU A 210 2.67 20.92 -9.29
N ALA A 211 3.97 20.76 -9.06
CA ALA A 211 4.89 20.18 -10.02
C ALA A 211 4.49 18.72 -10.34
N LEU A 212 4.20 17.92 -9.32
CA LEU A 212 3.77 16.53 -9.50
C LEU A 212 2.41 16.44 -10.20
N ALA A 213 1.45 17.31 -9.84
CA ALA A 213 0.15 17.35 -10.51
C ALA A 213 0.31 17.58 -12.01
N ARG A 214 1.09 18.57 -12.42
CA ARG A 214 1.38 18.84 -13.83
C ARG A 214 2.08 17.67 -14.52
N PHE A 215 3.05 17.06 -13.82
CA PHE A 215 3.81 15.93 -14.35
C PHE A 215 2.90 14.72 -14.66
N ILE A 216 1.91 14.47 -13.82
CA ILE A 216 0.87 13.44 -14.04
C ILE A 216 -0.07 13.87 -15.18
N GLU A 217 -0.69 15.04 -15.08
CA GLU A 217 -1.69 15.56 -16.03
C GLU A 217 -1.18 15.61 -17.48
N GLN A 218 0.11 15.88 -17.67
CA GLN A 218 0.75 15.96 -18.99
C GLN A 218 1.24 14.58 -19.50
N GLY A 219 0.96 13.48 -18.77
CA GLY A 219 1.39 12.13 -19.10
C GLY A 219 2.92 11.93 -19.01
N HIS A 220 3.64 12.86 -18.41
CA HIS A 220 5.10 12.71 -18.22
C HIS A 220 5.42 11.63 -17.20
N TYR A 221 4.61 11.50 -16.15
CA TYR A 221 4.76 10.47 -15.13
C TYR A 221 4.67 9.07 -15.73
N GLU A 222 3.64 8.81 -16.53
CA GLU A 222 3.44 7.54 -17.22
C GLU A 222 4.63 7.19 -18.13
N ARG A 223 5.06 8.15 -18.96
CA ARG A 223 6.24 7.96 -19.84
C ARG A 223 7.51 7.68 -19.04
N HIS A 224 7.66 8.31 -17.87
CA HIS A 224 8.79 8.08 -16.97
C HIS A 224 8.74 6.67 -16.39
N VAL A 225 7.60 6.24 -15.85
CA VAL A 225 7.40 4.89 -15.30
C VAL A 225 7.67 3.81 -16.37
N ASN A 226 7.18 4.00 -17.59
CA ASN A 226 7.42 3.05 -18.68
C ASN A 226 8.90 2.92 -19.03
N ARG A 227 9.66 4.03 -19.04
CA ARG A 227 11.13 3.98 -19.21
C ARG A 227 11.83 3.24 -18.06
N LEU A 228 11.39 3.49 -16.82
CA LEU A 228 11.95 2.80 -15.65
C LEU A 228 11.68 1.28 -15.72
N ARG A 229 10.46 0.87 -16.08
CA ARG A 229 10.12 -0.55 -16.28
C ARG A 229 11.02 -1.21 -17.33
N THR A 230 11.19 -0.56 -18.49
CA THR A 230 12.04 -1.07 -19.56
C THR A 230 13.49 -1.21 -19.09
N HIS A 231 14.01 -0.20 -18.39
CA HIS A 231 15.38 -0.24 -17.86
C HIS A 231 15.57 -1.31 -16.80
N ALA A 232 14.64 -1.41 -15.84
CA ALA A 232 14.67 -2.43 -14.80
C ALA A 232 14.61 -3.84 -15.39
N LYS A 233 13.76 -4.06 -16.41
CA LYS A 233 13.70 -5.34 -17.14
C LYS A 233 15.03 -5.68 -17.81
N GLN A 234 15.67 -4.73 -18.47
CA GLN A 234 16.98 -4.93 -19.11
C GLN A 234 18.06 -5.30 -18.08
N LEU A 235 18.07 -4.64 -16.91
CA LEU A 235 19.00 -4.96 -15.83
C LEU A 235 18.75 -6.36 -15.28
N GLN A 236 17.50 -6.72 -15.04
CA GLN A 236 17.10 -8.05 -14.57
C GLN A 236 17.53 -9.13 -15.56
N ASP A 237 17.21 -8.98 -16.84
CA ASP A 237 17.59 -9.95 -17.89
C ASP A 237 19.11 -10.07 -18.02
N GLY A 238 19.81 -8.95 -17.90
CA GLY A 238 21.28 -8.92 -17.89
C GLY A 238 21.88 -9.65 -16.69
N LEU A 239 21.31 -9.46 -15.49
CA LEU A 239 21.72 -10.16 -14.27
C LEU A 239 21.49 -11.67 -14.38
N VAL A 240 20.29 -12.07 -14.76
CA VAL A 240 19.91 -13.49 -14.93
C VAL A 240 20.84 -14.19 -15.92
N ARG A 241 21.10 -13.55 -17.07
CA ARG A 241 22.03 -14.09 -18.08
C ARG A 241 23.42 -14.28 -17.49
N ARG A 242 23.99 -13.26 -16.83
CA ARG A 242 25.35 -13.34 -16.26
C ARG A 242 25.48 -14.42 -15.21
N VAL A 243 24.46 -14.59 -14.34
CA VAL A 243 24.47 -15.67 -13.34
C VAL A 243 24.43 -17.04 -14.02
N ARG A 244 23.57 -17.21 -15.04
CA ARG A 244 23.47 -18.48 -15.79
C ARG A 244 24.75 -18.84 -16.57
N GLU A 245 25.53 -17.84 -16.97
CA GLU A 245 26.79 -17.99 -17.67
C GLU A 245 28.01 -18.12 -16.71
N SER A 246 27.80 -18.00 -15.40
CA SER A 246 28.85 -18.05 -14.37
C SER A 246 28.91 -19.41 -13.66
N SER A 247 29.92 -19.59 -12.80
CA SER A 247 30.05 -20.76 -11.91
C SER A 247 28.89 -20.86 -10.89
N LEU A 248 28.08 -19.82 -10.71
CA LEU A 248 26.95 -19.81 -9.78
C LEU A 248 25.66 -20.34 -10.41
N ALA A 249 25.68 -20.78 -11.66
CA ALA A 249 24.47 -21.19 -12.38
C ALA A 249 23.67 -22.31 -11.70
N GLU A 250 24.36 -23.23 -11.05
CA GLU A 250 23.74 -24.36 -10.34
C GLU A 250 23.38 -24.05 -8.87
N GLU A 251 23.95 -22.96 -8.31
CA GLU A 251 23.74 -22.58 -6.91
C GLU A 251 22.62 -21.54 -6.73
N VAL A 252 22.23 -20.84 -7.80
CA VAL A 252 21.28 -19.72 -7.74
C VAL A 252 20.00 -20.06 -8.49
N ALA A 253 18.89 -20.13 -7.76
CA ALA A 253 17.55 -20.19 -8.34
C ALA A 253 16.93 -18.79 -8.40
N PHE A 254 16.27 -18.49 -9.51
CA PHE A 254 15.51 -17.25 -9.69
C PHE A 254 14.03 -17.52 -9.55
N GLU A 255 13.37 -16.78 -8.68
CA GLU A 255 11.92 -16.82 -8.51
C GLU A 255 11.30 -15.46 -8.76
N GLY A 256 10.07 -15.43 -9.24
CA GLY A 256 9.29 -14.20 -9.39
C GLY A 256 9.82 -13.19 -10.42
N LEU A 257 10.61 -13.61 -11.41
CA LEU A 257 11.19 -12.73 -12.45
C LEU A 257 10.17 -11.92 -13.26
N ASP A 258 8.90 -12.28 -13.19
CA ASP A 258 7.77 -11.61 -13.85
C ASP A 258 7.12 -10.53 -12.96
N ARG A 259 7.54 -10.44 -11.70
CA ARG A 259 6.82 -9.66 -10.68
C ARG A 259 7.47 -8.33 -10.34
N GLY A 260 8.72 -8.12 -10.70
CA GLY A 260 9.47 -6.89 -10.43
C GLY A 260 10.65 -7.08 -9.51
#